data_c299773d0beaf91217c75c0a134dad14
#
_entry.id   c299773d0beaf91217c75c0a134dad14
#
_cell.length_a   1.000
_cell.length_b   1.000
_cell.length_c   1.000
_cell.angle_alpha   90.00
_cell.angle_beta   90.00
_cell.angle_gamma   90.00
#
_symmetry.space_group_name_H-M   'P 1'
#
loop_
_entity.id
_entity.type
_entity.pdbx_description
1 polymer ?
#
loop_
_entity_poly.entity_id
_entity_poly.type
_entity_poly.pdbx_seq_one_letter_code
_entity_poly.pdbx_strand_id
1 'polypeptide(L)'
;EKGYNASRNALQTVPLLNAIEKNKFDCAIGGARRDEEKARAKERFFSHRDEFGQWDPKNQRPELWNIFNGRKHIGEHFRVFPISNWTEMDIWQYIYQENIKIPNLYFSHKRKVFERDGVWYADSEFMQKKPNEIAEEKIVRFRTIGDITCTGAVFSEAATLEDVIQEVAASRTTERGTRSDDKRSEAAMEDRKKAGYF
;
A
#
# COMPACT_ATOMS: atom_id res chain seq x y z
N GLU A 1 -12.09 -12.81 10.94
CA GLU A 1 -12.94 -12.98 9.76
C GLU A 1 -12.55 -14.27 9.03
N LYS A 2 -13.52 -15.00 8.48
CA LYS A 2 -13.33 -16.23 7.72
C LYS A 2 -14.00 -16.10 6.35
N GLY A 3 -13.44 -16.76 5.33
CA GLY A 3 -14.02 -16.80 3.98
C GLY A 3 -13.11 -16.21 2.91
N TYR A 4 -13.54 -16.32 1.65
CA TYR A 4 -12.75 -15.95 0.48
C TYR A 4 -12.38 -14.47 0.40
N ASN A 5 -13.16 -13.59 1.03
CA ASN A 5 -12.98 -12.15 1.00
C ASN A 5 -12.71 -11.59 2.41
N ALA A 6 -12.20 -12.41 3.33
CA ALA A 6 -11.88 -11.96 4.68
C ALA A 6 -10.80 -10.88 4.68
N SER A 7 -11.06 -9.78 5.38
CA SER A 7 -10.06 -8.73 5.57
C SER A 7 -9.05 -9.13 6.65
N ARG A 8 -7.78 -8.84 6.44
CA ARG A 8 -6.72 -9.02 7.43
C ARG A 8 -6.33 -7.74 8.15
N ASN A 9 -7.10 -6.66 7.98
CA ASN A 9 -6.78 -5.37 8.59
C ASN A 9 -6.59 -5.45 10.11
N ALA A 10 -7.43 -6.22 10.80
CA ALA A 10 -7.29 -6.42 12.25
C ALA A 10 -5.97 -7.09 12.66
N LEU A 11 -5.44 -8.00 11.83
CA LEU A 11 -4.16 -8.66 12.06
C LEU A 11 -2.95 -7.72 11.90
N GLN A 12 -3.12 -6.63 11.20
CA GLN A 12 -2.07 -5.63 10.97
C GLN A 12 -2.23 -4.44 11.94
N THR A 13 -3.45 -3.93 12.08
CA THR A 13 -3.75 -2.73 12.87
C THR A 13 -3.46 -2.94 14.35
N VAL A 14 -3.99 -3.99 14.95
CA VAL A 14 -3.83 -4.25 16.39
C VAL A 14 -2.37 -4.46 16.79
N PRO A 15 -1.58 -5.33 16.11
CA PRO A 15 -0.17 -5.46 16.42
C PRO A 15 0.65 -4.18 16.24
N LEU A 16 0.31 -3.35 15.22
CA LEU A 16 0.98 -2.09 15.00
C LEU A 16 0.73 -1.10 16.13
N LEU A 17 -0.53 -0.93 16.56
CA LEU A 17 -0.89 -0.06 17.67
C LEU A 17 -0.23 -0.53 18.98
N ASN A 18 -0.29 -1.82 19.28
CA ASN A 18 0.37 -2.40 20.44
C ASN A 18 1.90 -2.17 20.43
N ALA A 19 2.53 -2.24 19.25
CA ALA A 19 3.96 -1.99 19.13
C ALA A 19 4.30 -0.52 19.38
N ILE A 20 3.48 0.40 18.90
CA ILE A 20 3.64 1.85 19.12
C ILE A 20 3.50 2.17 20.60
N GLU A 21 2.46 1.68 21.24
CA GLU A 21 2.19 1.90 22.65
C GLU A 21 3.29 1.30 23.54
N LYS A 22 3.63 0.02 23.33
CA LYS A 22 4.66 -0.70 24.10
C LYS A 22 6.01 -0.01 24.05
N ASN A 23 6.40 0.49 22.87
CA ASN A 23 7.71 1.11 22.68
C ASN A 23 7.66 2.64 22.81
N LYS A 24 6.48 3.22 23.05
CA LYS A 24 6.27 4.67 23.18
C LYS A 24 6.80 5.46 21.98
N PHE A 25 6.56 4.95 20.77
CA PHE A 25 7.00 5.64 19.56
C PHE A 25 6.17 6.90 19.31
N ASP A 26 6.83 8.01 19.08
CA ASP A 26 6.20 9.28 18.72
C ASP A 26 5.72 9.30 17.27
N CYS A 27 6.37 8.53 16.40
CA CYS A 27 5.95 8.39 15.02
C CYS A 27 6.25 7.00 14.46
N ALA A 28 5.47 6.62 13.44
CA ALA A 28 5.77 5.49 12.57
C ALA A 28 5.91 6.01 11.13
N ILE A 29 7.05 5.70 10.50
CA ILE A 29 7.37 6.14 9.14
C ILE A 29 6.85 5.12 8.15
N GLY A 30 6.17 5.59 7.10
CA GLY A 30 5.64 4.75 6.03
C GLY A 30 5.94 5.30 4.65
N GLY A 31 5.88 4.42 3.65
CA GLY A 31 6.14 4.75 2.25
C GLY A 31 4.91 5.17 1.44
N ALA A 32 3.80 5.53 2.09
CA ALA A 32 2.59 5.92 1.39
C ALA A 32 2.77 7.22 0.58
N ARG A 33 2.19 7.25 -0.61
CA ARG A 33 2.25 8.39 -1.55
C ARG A 33 0.85 8.78 -2.01
N ARG A 34 0.64 10.04 -2.29
CA ARG A 34 -0.63 10.57 -2.82
C ARG A 34 -0.98 10.01 -4.20
N ASP A 35 0.04 9.69 -4.97
CA ASP A 35 -0.07 9.18 -6.34
C ASP A 35 -0.57 7.73 -6.42
N GLU A 36 -0.41 6.95 -5.35
CA GLU A 36 -0.73 5.52 -5.37
C GLU A 36 -2.20 5.23 -5.68
N GLU A 37 -3.10 6.07 -5.12
CA GLU A 37 -4.53 5.85 -5.21
C GLU A 37 -5.29 7.13 -4.87
N LYS A 38 -6.47 7.32 -5.51
CA LYS A 38 -7.29 8.53 -5.39
C LYS A 38 -7.63 8.89 -3.93
N ALA A 39 -7.97 7.91 -3.09
CA ALA A 39 -8.28 8.14 -1.68
C ALA A 39 -7.07 8.62 -0.85
N ARG A 40 -5.85 8.43 -1.37
CA ARG A 40 -4.62 8.93 -0.74
C ARG A 40 -4.28 10.38 -1.13
N ALA A 41 -4.97 10.98 -2.08
CA ALA A 41 -4.72 12.36 -2.49
C ALA A 41 -4.86 13.38 -1.35
N LYS A 42 -5.59 13.03 -0.29
CA LYS A 42 -5.77 13.85 0.92
C LYS A 42 -4.69 13.61 1.98
N GLU A 43 -3.76 12.68 1.76
CA GLU A 43 -2.70 12.40 2.74
C GLU A 43 -1.81 13.61 2.95
N ARG A 44 -1.23 13.67 4.14
CA ARG A 44 -0.24 14.67 4.55
C ARG A 44 1.07 13.97 4.87
N PHE A 45 2.17 14.71 4.90
CA PHE A 45 3.45 14.17 5.38
C PHE A 45 3.33 13.70 6.82
N PHE A 46 2.67 14.49 7.67
CA PHE A 46 2.39 14.15 9.07
C PHE A 46 0.89 13.87 9.24
N SER A 47 0.53 12.60 9.33
CA SER A 47 -0.84 12.18 9.60
C SER A 47 -1.03 12.00 11.10
N HIS A 48 -1.75 12.94 11.71
CA HIS A 48 -2.00 12.96 13.17
C HIS A 48 -2.91 11.82 13.60
N ARG A 49 -2.56 11.17 14.70
CA ARG A 49 -3.32 10.08 15.31
C ARG A 49 -3.60 10.42 16.74
N ASP A 50 -4.86 10.28 17.15
CA ASP A 50 -5.29 10.45 18.52
C ASP A 50 -4.75 9.34 19.46
N GLU A 51 -5.10 9.40 20.73
CA GLU A 51 -4.69 8.43 21.75
C GLU A 51 -5.18 7.00 21.47
N PHE A 52 -6.19 6.82 20.61
CA PHE A 52 -6.68 5.52 20.15
C PHE A 52 -6.05 5.06 18.85
N GLY A 53 -5.12 5.84 18.31
CA GLY A 53 -4.46 5.58 17.03
C GLY A 53 -5.30 5.91 15.80
N GLN A 54 -6.46 6.56 15.97
CA GLN A 54 -7.35 6.94 14.89
C GLN A 54 -6.88 8.23 14.22
N TRP A 55 -7.14 8.34 12.92
CA TRP A 55 -6.85 9.58 12.21
C TRP A 55 -7.75 10.71 12.70
N ASP A 56 -7.11 11.80 13.15
CA ASP A 56 -7.80 13.00 13.58
C ASP A 56 -7.68 14.13 12.55
N PRO A 57 -8.61 14.22 11.58
CA PRO A 57 -8.57 15.24 10.55
C PRO A 57 -8.81 16.66 11.10
N LYS A 58 -9.41 16.82 12.27
CA LYS A 58 -9.67 18.14 12.88
C LYS A 58 -8.40 18.79 13.42
N ASN A 59 -7.51 17.97 13.97
CA ASN A 59 -6.22 18.41 14.48
C ASN A 59 -5.11 18.29 13.44
N GLN A 60 -5.42 17.70 12.28
CA GLN A 60 -4.50 17.65 11.15
C GLN A 60 -4.27 19.06 10.60
N ARG A 61 -3.04 19.54 10.71
CA ARG A 61 -2.70 20.87 10.22
C ARG A 61 -2.41 20.88 8.73
N PRO A 62 -2.76 21.97 8.01
CA PRO A 62 -2.30 22.18 6.64
C PRO A 62 -0.76 22.27 6.59
N GLU A 63 -0.16 21.64 5.60
CA GLU A 63 1.30 21.62 5.38
C GLU A 63 1.68 22.55 4.22
N LEU A 64 1.23 23.82 4.31
CA LEU A 64 1.53 24.82 3.31
C LEU A 64 3.01 25.22 3.38
N TRP A 65 3.62 25.45 2.21
CA TRP A 65 5.02 25.87 2.06
C TRP A 65 6.03 25.00 2.81
N ASN A 66 5.77 23.68 2.88
CA ASN A 66 6.61 22.72 3.60
C ASN A 66 6.78 23.03 5.11
N ILE A 67 5.79 23.67 5.71
CA ILE A 67 5.76 23.88 7.16
C ILE A 67 5.09 22.68 7.81
N PHE A 68 5.87 21.86 8.51
CA PHE A 68 5.40 20.67 9.21
C PHE A 68 5.25 20.96 10.70
N ASN A 69 4.24 20.34 11.31
CA ASN A 69 4.01 20.44 12.74
C ASN A 69 3.92 19.05 13.37
N GLY A 70 4.95 18.68 14.12
CA GLY A 70 5.02 17.44 14.89
C GLY A 70 4.56 17.57 16.36
N ARG A 71 3.89 18.67 16.74
CA ARG A 71 3.40 18.83 18.12
C ARG A 71 2.26 17.87 18.41
N LYS A 72 2.41 17.06 19.45
CA LYS A 72 1.43 16.08 19.93
C LYS A 72 1.23 16.15 21.43
N HIS A 73 0.14 15.59 21.93
CA HIS A 73 -0.09 15.33 23.34
C HIS A 73 0.39 13.92 23.75
N ILE A 74 0.35 13.64 25.04
CA ILE A 74 0.66 12.31 25.56
C ILE A 74 -0.37 11.33 25.02
N GLY A 75 0.08 10.18 24.52
CA GLY A 75 -0.77 9.15 23.91
C GLY A 75 -1.00 9.31 22.40
N GLU A 76 -0.89 10.52 21.87
CA GLU A 76 -0.96 10.75 20.42
C GLU A 76 0.33 10.37 19.71
N HIS A 77 0.24 10.13 18.40
CA HIS A 77 1.41 9.86 17.57
C HIS A 77 1.15 10.28 16.11
N PHE A 78 2.22 10.25 15.30
CA PHE A 78 2.12 10.54 13.87
C PHE A 78 2.40 9.31 13.02
N ARG A 79 1.73 9.23 11.87
CA ARG A 79 2.23 8.50 10.71
C ARG A 79 2.94 9.49 9.81
N VAL A 80 4.20 9.24 9.52
CA VAL A 80 5.01 10.17 8.71
C VAL A 80 5.29 9.53 7.36
N PHE A 81 5.00 10.26 6.29
CA PHE A 81 5.14 9.80 4.90
C PHE A 81 6.12 10.69 4.13
N PRO A 82 7.44 10.46 4.27
CA PRO A 82 8.46 11.35 3.71
C PRO A 82 8.39 11.51 2.19
N ILE A 83 7.90 10.50 1.48
CA ILE A 83 7.76 10.46 0.02
C ILE A 83 6.34 10.75 -0.45
N SER A 84 5.49 11.37 0.39
CA SER A 84 4.07 11.60 0.12
C SER A 84 3.78 12.28 -1.23
N ASN A 85 4.66 13.18 -1.67
CA ASN A 85 4.51 13.93 -2.93
C ASN A 85 5.16 13.27 -4.14
N TRP A 86 5.84 12.13 -3.96
CA TRP A 86 6.51 11.45 -5.06
C TRP A 86 5.51 10.66 -5.90
N THR A 87 5.73 10.67 -7.20
CA THR A 87 5.01 9.80 -8.14
C THR A 87 5.61 8.39 -8.13
N GLU A 88 4.92 7.42 -8.73
CA GLU A 88 5.49 6.09 -8.97
C GLU A 88 6.77 6.20 -9.81
N MET A 89 6.77 7.09 -10.80
CA MET A 89 7.94 7.33 -11.66
C MET A 89 9.13 7.87 -10.88
N ASP A 90 8.91 8.81 -9.94
CA ASP A 90 10.00 9.35 -9.10
C ASP A 90 10.66 8.23 -8.27
N ILE A 91 9.86 7.29 -7.75
CA ILE A 91 10.37 6.14 -7.00
C ILE A 91 11.26 5.27 -7.88
N TRP A 92 10.79 4.92 -9.09
CA TRP A 92 11.56 4.06 -9.99
C TRP A 92 12.85 4.73 -10.48
N GLN A 93 12.79 6.03 -10.77
CA GLN A 93 13.98 6.80 -11.14
C GLN A 93 14.98 6.90 -9.98
N TYR A 94 14.50 7.11 -8.76
CA TYR A 94 15.36 7.14 -7.57
C TYR A 94 16.03 5.78 -7.33
N ILE A 95 15.26 4.69 -7.40
CA ILE A 95 15.81 3.32 -7.30
C ILE A 95 16.92 3.09 -8.33
N TYR A 96 16.70 3.56 -9.57
CA TYR A 96 17.68 3.45 -10.64
C TYR A 96 18.94 4.27 -10.36
N GLN A 97 18.79 5.55 -10.02
CA GLN A 97 19.90 6.47 -9.77
C GLN A 97 20.77 6.04 -8.58
N GLU A 98 20.14 5.60 -7.50
CA GLU A 98 20.80 5.18 -6.26
C GLU A 98 21.20 3.69 -6.27
N ASN A 99 20.93 2.98 -7.37
CA ASN A 99 21.20 1.54 -7.51
C ASN A 99 20.68 0.70 -6.33
N ILE A 100 19.43 0.98 -5.92
CA ILE A 100 18.80 0.32 -4.78
C ILE A 100 18.38 -1.10 -5.17
N LYS A 101 18.80 -2.08 -4.37
CA LYS A 101 18.37 -3.47 -4.54
C LYS A 101 16.93 -3.64 -4.06
N ILE A 102 16.09 -4.16 -4.94
CA ILE A 102 14.68 -4.42 -4.65
C ILE A 102 14.35 -5.92 -4.84
N PRO A 103 13.25 -6.41 -4.25
CA PRO A 103 12.82 -7.80 -4.41
C PRO A 103 12.50 -8.17 -5.87
N ASN A 104 12.82 -9.40 -6.27
CA ASN A 104 12.55 -9.91 -7.61
C ASN A 104 11.07 -9.92 -8.00
N LEU A 105 10.16 -9.84 -7.03
CA LEU A 105 8.71 -9.78 -7.27
C LEU A 105 8.27 -8.55 -8.09
N TYR A 106 9.07 -7.49 -8.09
CA TYR A 106 8.82 -6.31 -8.91
C TYR A 106 9.14 -6.51 -10.40
N PHE A 107 9.88 -7.55 -10.75
CA PHE A 107 10.25 -7.91 -12.11
C PHE A 107 9.40 -9.08 -12.61
N SER A 108 9.34 -9.24 -13.93
CA SER A 108 8.61 -10.34 -14.56
C SER A 108 9.17 -11.70 -14.15
N HIS A 109 8.27 -12.59 -13.77
CA HIS A 109 8.61 -13.97 -13.43
C HIS A 109 7.42 -14.89 -13.70
N LYS A 110 7.70 -16.17 -13.89
CA LYS A 110 6.67 -17.20 -13.98
C LYS A 110 6.06 -17.47 -12.62
N ARG A 111 4.73 -17.39 -12.53
CA ARG A 111 4.01 -17.66 -11.31
C ARG A 111 2.65 -18.28 -11.59
N LYS A 112 2.21 -19.21 -10.73
CA LYS A 112 0.83 -19.67 -10.71
C LYS A 112 -0.07 -18.58 -10.16
N VAL A 113 -1.04 -18.16 -10.95
CA VAL A 113 -2.01 -17.12 -10.61
C VAL A 113 -3.40 -17.57 -10.99
N PHE A 114 -4.41 -17.05 -10.31
CA PHE A 114 -5.82 -17.25 -10.63
C PHE A 114 -6.57 -15.92 -10.62
N GLU A 115 -7.63 -15.83 -11.39
CA GLU A 115 -8.45 -14.62 -11.47
C GLU A 115 -9.62 -14.68 -10.49
N ARG A 116 -9.87 -13.59 -9.80
CA ARG A 116 -11.05 -13.33 -8.96
C ARG A 116 -11.47 -11.87 -9.10
N ASP A 117 -12.70 -11.65 -9.53
CA ASP A 117 -13.31 -10.31 -9.65
C ASP A 117 -12.45 -9.31 -10.46
N GLY A 118 -11.82 -9.79 -11.55
CA GLY A 118 -10.95 -9.00 -12.42
C GLY A 118 -9.57 -8.66 -11.83
N VAL A 119 -9.16 -9.38 -10.78
CA VAL A 119 -7.83 -9.26 -10.17
C VAL A 119 -7.12 -10.61 -10.22
N TRP A 120 -5.86 -10.61 -10.66
CA TRP A 120 -5.02 -11.80 -10.69
C TRP A 120 -4.24 -11.96 -9.39
N TYR A 121 -4.51 -13.03 -8.66
CA TYR A 121 -3.87 -13.35 -7.38
C TYR A 121 -2.84 -14.45 -7.55
N ALA A 122 -1.75 -14.34 -6.76
CA ALA A 122 -0.82 -15.46 -6.65
C ALA A 122 -1.49 -16.66 -5.98
N ASP A 123 -1.34 -17.85 -6.59
CA ASP A 123 -1.73 -19.10 -5.95
C ASP A 123 -0.77 -19.42 -4.79
N SER A 124 -1.32 -19.61 -3.60
CA SER A 124 -0.55 -19.92 -2.40
C SER A 124 -1.43 -20.62 -1.37
N GLU A 125 -0.80 -21.27 -0.39
CA GLU A 125 -1.47 -21.90 0.75
C GLU A 125 -2.29 -20.93 1.62
N PHE A 126 -1.96 -19.64 1.56
CA PHE A 126 -2.68 -18.57 2.32
C PHE A 126 -3.93 -18.08 1.59
N MET A 127 -4.17 -18.53 0.36
CA MET A 127 -5.31 -18.12 -0.45
C MET A 127 -6.31 -19.25 -0.60
N GLN A 128 -7.51 -19.09 -0.03
CA GLN A 128 -8.62 -20.01 -0.29
C GLN A 128 -9.20 -19.74 -1.68
N LYS A 129 -9.10 -20.73 -2.58
CA LYS A 129 -9.69 -20.65 -3.92
C LYS A 129 -11.13 -21.16 -3.91
N LYS A 130 -12.00 -20.51 -4.70
CA LYS A 130 -13.33 -21.04 -5.02
C LYS A 130 -13.19 -22.24 -5.95
N PRO A 131 -14.18 -23.17 -5.98
CA PRO A 131 -14.12 -24.37 -6.84
C PRO A 131 -13.93 -24.09 -8.34
N ASN A 132 -14.37 -22.93 -8.80
CA ASN A 132 -14.27 -22.48 -10.20
C ASN A 132 -13.00 -21.67 -10.51
N GLU A 133 -12.16 -21.39 -9.52
CA GLU A 133 -10.91 -20.63 -9.71
C GLU A 133 -9.77 -21.60 -10.02
N ILE A 134 -9.33 -21.58 -11.27
CA ILE A 134 -8.25 -22.42 -11.78
C ILE A 134 -6.96 -21.61 -11.78
N ALA A 135 -5.92 -22.16 -11.15
CA ALA A 135 -4.61 -21.54 -11.18
C ALA A 135 -3.86 -21.95 -12.46
N GLU A 136 -3.32 -20.96 -13.15
CA GLU A 136 -2.52 -21.11 -14.37
C GLU A 136 -1.14 -20.46 -14.20
N GLU A 137 -0.14 -21.02 -14.85
CA GLU A 137 1.18 -20.40 -14.89
C GLU A 137 1.19 -19.24 -15.92
N LYS A 138 1.53 -18.06 -15.47
CA LYS A 138 1.61 -16.84 -16.29
C LYS A 138 2.91 -16.10 -15.99
N ILE A 139 3.34 -15.24 -16.93
CA ILE A 139 4.42 -14.29 -16.73
C ILE A 139 3.81 -13.01 -16.14
N VAL A 140 4.17 -12.70 -14.93
CA VAL A 140 3.59 -11.59 -14.16
C VAL A 140 4.65 -10.88 -13.32
N ARG A 141 4.33 -9.66 -12.92
CA ARG A 141 5.05 -8.93 -11.86
C ARG A 141 4.07 -8.28 -10.89
N PHE A 142 4.56 -7.75 -9.79
CA PHE A 142 3.77 -6.96 -8.85
C PHE A 142 4.22 -5.51 -8.89
N ARG A 143 3.28 -4.58 -9.09
CA ARG A 143 3.57 -3.14 -9.02
C ARG A 143 3.71 -2.67 -7.56
N THR A 144 2.95 -3.31 -6.65
CA THR A 144 3.06 -3.11 -5.21
C THR A 144 3.22 -4.47 -4.53
N ILE A 145 4.00 -4.51 -3.45
CA ILE A 145 4.12 -5.69 -2.60
C ILE A 145 3.41 -5.41 -1.29
N GLY A 146 2.42 -6.23 -0.97
CA GLY A 146 1.61 -6.13 0.24
C GLY A 146 1.09 -7.50 0.67
N ASP A 147 -0.03 -7.54 1.39
CA ASP A 147 -0.67 -8.79 1.77
C ASP A 147 -1.09 -9.57 0.51
N ILE A 148 -0.69 -10.83 0.44
CA ILE A 148 -0.96 -11.72 -0.71
C ILE A 148 -2.46 -11.86 -1.00
N THR A 149 -3.30 -11.71 0.00
CA THR A 149 -4.75 -11.87 -0.14
C THR A 149 -5.45 -10.68 -0.79
N CYS A 150 -4.75 -9.56 -0.97
CA CYS A 150 -5.31 -8.37 -1.61
C CYS A 150 -4.43 -7.77 -2.70
N THR A 151 -3.21 -8.29 -2.88
CA THR A 151 -2.25 -7.78 -3.86
C THR A 151 -2.45 -8.48 -5.20
N GLY A 152 -2.81 -7.71 -6.23
CA GLY A 152 -2.97 -8.20 -7.59
C GLY A 152 -1.65 -8.20 -8.37
N ALA A 153 -1.45 -9.25 -9.16
CA ALA A 153 -0.39 -9.32 -10.16
C ALA A 153 -0.83 -8.61 -11.45
N VAL A 154 0.14 -8.14 -12.22
CA VAL A 154 -0.05 -7.61 -13.58
C VAL A 154 0.74 -8.45 -14.58
N PHE A 155 0.19 -8.66 -15.78
CA PHE A 155 0.92 -9.27 -16.87
C PHE A 155 1.99 -8.31 -17.34
N SER A 156 3.22 -8.77 -17.40
CA SER A 156 4.35 -7.92 -17.77
C SER A 156 5.54 -8.78 -18.13
N GLU A 157 6.28 -8.34 -19.14
CA GLU A 157 7.57 -8.93 -19.55
C GLU A 157 8.76 -8.10 -19.03
N ALA A 158 8.51 -7.04 -18.26
CA ALA A 158 9.55 -6.16 -17.73
C ALA A 158 10.48 -6.93 -16.78
N ALA A 159 11.64 -7.32 -17.27
CA ALA A 159 12.63 -8.13 -16.55
C ALA A 159 13.74 -7.30 -15.90
N THR A 160 13.95 -6.08 -16.39
CA THR A 160 14.96 -5.14 -15.88
C THR A 160 14.31 -3.91 -15.28
N LEU A 161 15.10 -3.11 -14.59
CA LEU A 161 14.63 -1.86 -14.01
C LEU A 161 14.24 -0.85 -15.09
N GLU A 162 14.99 -0.81 -16.17
CA GLU A 162 14.71 0.03 -17.34
C GLU A 162 13.38 -0.35 -17.99
N ASP A 163 13.09 -1.65 -18.15
CA ASP A 163 11.82 -2.12 -18.71
C ASP A 163 10.65 -1.68 -17.81
N VAL A 164 10.81 -1.80 -16.48
CA VAL A 164 9.79 -1.36 -15.52
C VAL A 164 9.53 0.14 -15.61
N ILE A 165 10.59 0.96 -15.74
CA ILE A 165 10.47 2.40 -15.91
C ILE A 165 9.70 2.74 -17.20
N GLN A 166 10.01 2.07 -18.32
CA GLN A 166 9.31 2.27 -19.58
C GLN A 166 7.82 1.87 -19.49
N GLU A 167 7.53 0.74 -18.85
CA GLU A 167 6.17 0.28 -18.63
C GLU A 167 5.38 1.25 -17.77
N VAL A 168 5.97 1.76 -16.68
CA VAL A 168 5.33 2.74 -15.79
C VAL A 168 5.09 4.05 -16.53
N ALA A 169 6.03 4.53 -17.35
CA ALA A 169 5.86 5.73 -18.17
C ALA A 169 4.69 5.62 -19.15
N ALA A 170 4.42 4.42 -19.68
CA ALA A 170 3.33 4.16 -20.61
C ALA A 170 1.98 3.86 -19.90
N SER A 171 2.00 3.60 -18.59
CA SER A 171 0.82 3.18 -17.84
C SER A 171 -0.18 4.33 -17.65
N ARG A 172 -1.48 4.04 -17.85
CA ARG A 172 -2.59 4.97 -17.59
C ARG A 172 -3.34 4.64 -16.29
N THR A 173 -2.98 3.56 -15.61
CA THR A 173 -3.61 3.12 -14.36
C THR A 173 -2.72 3.43 -13.17
N THR A 174 -3.34 3.79 -12.04
CA THR A 174 -2.61 3.99 -10.79
C THR A 174 -1.97 2.69 -10.31
N GLU A 175 -0.90 2.80 -9.54
CA GLU A 175 -0.15 1.67 -8.99
C GLU A 175 -1.03 0.69 -8.21
N ARG A 176 -1.97 1.19 -7.43
CA ARG A 176 -2.89 0.39 -6.61
C ARG A 176 -4.20 0.01 -7.30
N GLY A 177 -4.41 0.42 -8.54
CA GLY A 177 -5.64 0.14 -9.29
C GLY A 177 -6.01 -1.34 -9.44
N THR A 178 -5.06 -2.25 -9.20
CA THR A 178 -5.25 -3.71 -9.21
C THR A 178 -5.56 -4.31 -7.83
N ARG A 179 -5.54 -3.52 -6.74
CA ARG A 179 -5.82 -4.05 -5.40
C ARG A 179 -7.32 -4.16 -5.14
N SER A 180 -7.75 -5.34 -4.68
CA SER A 180 -9.15 -5.59 -4.37
C SER A 180 -9.68 -4.78 -3.19
N ASP A 181 -8.82 -4.53 -2.21
CA ASP A 181 -9.22 -3.79 -1.01
C ASP A 181 -9.63 -2.35 -1.29
N ASP A 182 -9.01 -1.72 -2.29
CA ASP A 182 -9.28 -0.34 -2.67
C ASP A 182 -10.52 -0.24 -3.59
N LYS A 183 -10.98 -1.36 -4.15
CA LYS A 183 -12.20 -1.45 -4.98
C LYS A 183 -13.50 -1.64 -4.16
N ARG A 184 -13.43 -1.94 -2.86
CA ARG A 184 -14.60 -2.29 -2.04
C ARG A 184 -15.53 -1.09 -1.76
N SER A 185 -14.96 0.10 -1.57
CA SER A 185 -15.74 1.35 -1.45
C SER A 185 -14.84 2.56 -1.72
N GLU A 186 -15.44 3.69 -2.12
CA GLU A 186 -14.69 4.97 -2.25
C GLU A 186 -14.10 5.46 -0.92
N ALA A 187 -14.70 5.04 0.20
CA ALA A 187 -14.27 5.39 1.55
C ALA A 187 -13.37 4.34 2.23
N ALA A 188 -13.03 3.23 1.55
CA ALA A 188 -12.32 2.10 2.16
C ALA A 188 -11.03 2.52 2.89
N MET A 189 -10.27 3.46 2.34
CA MET A 189 -9.05 3.96 2.97
C MET A 189 -9.35 4.85 4.19
N GLU A 190 -10.39 5.67 4.14
CA GLU A 190 -10.81 6.51 5.28
C GLU A 190 -11.31 5.66 6.43
N ASP A 191 -12.05 4.60 6.15
CA ASP A 191 -12.52 3.65 7.17
C ASP A 191 -11.34 2.91 7.84
N ARG A 192 -10.32 2.52 7.07
CA ARG A 192 -9.09 1.94 7.61
C ARG A 192 -8.33 2.90 8.51
N LYS A 193 -8.25 4.18 8.15
CA LYS A 193 -7.61 5.22 8.97
C LYS A 193 -8.35 5.43 10.29
N LYS A 194 -9.68 5.42 10.28
CA LYS A 194 -10.52 5.48 11.48
C LYS A 194 -10.30 4.27 12.39
N ALA A 195 -10.03 3.11 11.81
CA ALA A 195 -9.67 1.90 12.55
C ALA A 195 -8.21 1.88 13.05
N GLY A 196 -7.41 2.94 12.80
CA GLY A 196 -6.02 3.03 13.24
C GLY A 196 -5.00 2.46 12.24
N TYR A 197 -5.41 2.08 11.04
CA TYR A 197 -4.53 1.66 9.95
C TYR A 197 -3.89 2.85 9.22
N PHE A 198 -2.86 2.60 8.37
CA PHE A 198 -2.25 3.63 7.52
C PHE A 198 -3.23 4.32 6.61
#